data_b585462074799cf546dd49d5f98d45a2
#
_entry.id   b585462074799cf546dd49d5f98d45a2
#
_cell.length_a   1.000
_cell.length_b   1.000
_cell.length_c   1.000
_cell.angle_alpha   90.00
_cell.angle_beta   90.00
_cell.angle_gamma   90.00
#
_symmetry.space_group_name_H-M   'P 1'
#
loop_
_entity.id
_entity.type
_entity.pdbx_description
1 polymer ?
#
loop_
_entity_poly.entity_id
_entity_poly.type
_entity_poly.pdbx_seq_one_letter_code
_entity_poly.pdbx_strand_id
1 'polypeptide(L)'
;EGAIAAWRVAPMNKDERVMAERLLRTAPIQGYVVGDSNFDSNKLHQVCDQREQLQLVTLRRYGPSHGTGHRKQTKGRLRSMELTENPMPAFAKQMLRDREYIERRFAHLTNWGGGLTCLPPWIRTLRRVHRWVQAKLVLAALKHSEGIRTCVA
;
A
#
# COMPACT_ATOMS: atom_id res chain seq x y z
N GLU A 1 -13.59 9.11 0.79
CA GLU A 1 -12.20 9.02 0.36
C GLU A 1 -11.75 7.56 0.45
N GLY A 2 -10.80 7.11 -0.34
CA GLY A 2 -10.35 5.71 -0.41
C GLY A 2 -10.27 5.21 -1.85
N ALA A 3 -9.93 6.13 -2.78
CA ALA A 3 -9.66 5.80 -4.16
C ALA A 3 -8.38 4.95 -4.27
N ILE A 4 -8.40 3.99 -5.20
CA ILE A 4 -7.22 3.19 -5.52
C ILE A 4 -6.35 3.99 -6.49
N ALA A 5 -5.25 4.55 -6.00
CA ALA A 5 -4.35 5.37 -6.79
C ALA A 5 -3.50 4.55 -7.77
N ALA A 6 -3.10 3.35 -7.36
CA ALA A 6 -2.30 2.44 -8.19
C ALA A 6 -2.47 0.99 -7.73
N TRP A 7 -2.30 0.08 -8.65
CA TRP A 7 -2.38 -1.36 -8.37
C TRP A 7 -1.52 -2.16 -9.35
N ARG A 8 -1.18 -3.37 -8.96
CA ARG A 8 -0.41 -4.29 -9.79
C ARG A 8 -0.76 -5.73 -9.45
N VAL A 9 -0.73 -6.60 -10.46
CA VAL A 9 -0.91 -8.04 -10.32
C VAL A 9 0.40 -8.73 -10.64
N ALA A 10 0.76 -9.71 -9.86
CA ALA A 10 1.93 -10.56 -10.07
C ALA A 10 1.61 -12.02 -9.69
N PRO A 11 2.35 -13.00 -10.20
CA PRO A 11 2.29 -14.37 -9.71
C PRO A 11 2.69 -14.44 -8.24
N MET A 12 2.10 -15.37 -7.48
CA MET A 12 2.31 -15.50 -6.03
C MET A 12 3.78 -15.78 -5.62
N ASN A 13 4.60 -16.27 -6.54
CA ASN A 13 6.03 -16.50 -6.30
C ASN A 13 6.90 -15.24 -6.43
N LYS A 14 6.31 -14.08 -6.70
CA LYS A 14 7.04 -12.80 -6.73
C LYS A 14 7.03 -12.14 -5.37
N ASP A 15 8.18 -11.64 -4.94
CA ASP A 15 8.33 -10.88 -3.70
C ASP A 15 7.48 -9.60 -3.78
N GLU A 16 6.64 -9.39 -2.78
CA GLU A 16 5.76 -8.22 -2.66
C GLU A 16 6.54 -6.90 -2.64
N ARG A 17 7.74 -6.89 -2.06
CA ARG A 17 8.61 -5.70 -2.03
C ARG A 17 9.08 -5.29 -3.43
N VAL A 18 9.29 -6.26 -4.33
CA VAL A 18 9.62 -5.96 -5.73
C VAL A 18 8.42 -5.32 -6.44
N MET A 19 7.21 -5.76 -6.10
CA MET A 19 5.99 -5.16 -6.65
C MET A 19 5.74 -3.77 -6.07
N ALA A 20 5.96 -3.59 -4.77
CA ALA A 20 5.88 -2.30 -4.10
C ALA A 20 6.89 -1.31 -4.69
N GLU A 21 8.15 -1.72 -4.92
CA GLU A 21 9.15 -0.88 -5.58
C GLU A 21 8.66 -0.36 -6.93
N ARG A 22 8.11 -1.25 -7.76
CA ARG A 22 7.59 -0.87 -9.09
C ARG A 22 6.40 0.10 -9.00
N LEU A 23 5.51 -0.10 -8.03
CA LEU A 23 4.40 0.83 -7.76
C LEU A 23 4.91 2.18 -7.29
N LEU A 24 5.80 2.20 -6.30
CA LEU A 24 6.36 3.43 -5.73
C LEU A 24 7.12 4.27 -6.77
N ARG A 25 7.73 3.64 -7.79
CA ARG A 25 8.40 4.35 -8.89
C ARG A 25 7.44 5.04 -9.85
N THR A 26 6.25 4.48 -10.07
CA THR A 26 5.38 4.88 -11.18
C THR A 26 4.03 5.43 -10.76
N ALA A 27 3.57 5.15 -9.53
CA ALA A 27 2.28 5.60 -9.05
C ALA A 27 2.21 7.14 -8.94
N PRO A 28 1.12 7.78 -9.35
CA PRO A 28 0.93 9.23 -9.23
C PRO A 28 0.53 9.61 -7.80
N ILE A 29 1.42 9.34 -6.84
CA ILE A 29 1.21 9.57 -5.41
C ILE A 29 2.25 10.52 -4.85
N GLN A 30 1.86 11.27 -3.82
CA GLN A 30 2.70 12.23 -3.08
C GLN A 30 2.39 12.13 -1.59
N GLY A 31 3.27 12.67 -0.75
CA GLY A 31 3.11 12.69 0.70
C GLY A 31 3.56 11.40 1.36
N TYR A 32 2.81 10.94 2.35
CA TYR A 32 3.14 9.75 3.11
C TYR A 32 2.51 8.50 2.52
N VAL A 33 3.31 7.46 2.37
CA VAL A 33 2.85 6.10 2.05
C VAL A 33 3.08 5.23 3.27
N VAL A 34 2.02 4.66 3.81
CA VAL A 34 2.11 3.80 4.99
C VAL A 34 2.15 2.34 4.55
N GLY A 35 3.16 1.62 5.00
CA GLY A 35 3.32 0.19 4.79
C GLY A 35 3.38 -0.58 6.10
N ASP A 36 3.22 -1.90 6.05
CA ASP A 36 3.52 -2.76 7.18
C ASP A 36 5.05 -2.97 7.35
N SER A 37 5.45 -3.64 8.40
CA SER A 37 6.86 -3.90 8.70
C SER A 37 7.57 -4.78 7.65
N ASN A 38 6.83 -5.49 6.80
CA ASN A 38 7.41 -6.28 5.72
C ASN A 38 8.03 -5.40 4.62
N PHE A 39 7.52 -4.17 4.48
CA PHE A 39 8.06 -3.17 3.55
C PHE A 39 9.20 -2.32 4.14
N ASP A 40 9.60 -2.54 5.40
CA ASP A 40 10.76 -1.86 6.00
C ASP A 40 12.06 -2.36 5.38
N SER A 41 12.48 -1.71 4.31
CA SER A 41 13.75 -2.00 3.63
C SER A 41 14.42 -0.73 3.10
N ASN A 42 15.74 -0.65 3.22
CA ASN A 42 16.51 0.47 2.68
C ASN A 42 16.22 0.73 1.20
N LYS A 43 15.99 -0.33 0.42
CA LYS A 43 15.72 -0.22 -1.02
C LYS A 43 14.40 0.52 -1.31
N LEU A 44 13.34 0.20 -0.57
CA LEU A 44 12.03 0.86 -0.76
C LEU A 44 12.07 2.31 -0.27
N HIS A 45 12.70 2.57 0.87
CA HIS A 45 12.91 3.94 1.35
C HIS A 45 13.73 4.76 0.36
N GLN A 46 14.79 4.18 -0.24
CA GLN A 46 15.60 4.86 -1.25
C GLN A 46 14.78 5.23 -2.50
N VAL A 47 13.86 4.37 -2.93
CA VAL A 47 12.96 4.68 -4.06
C VAL A 47 12.08 5.89 -3.75
N CYS A 48 11.59 6.00 -2.51
CA CYS A 48 10.82 7.15 -2.07
C CYS A 48 11.70 8.40 -1.95
N ASP A 49 12.93 8.27 -1.43
CA ASP A 49 13.90 9.37 -1.33
C ASP A 49 14.26 9.99 -2.71
N GLN A 50 14.23 9.17 -3.77
CA GLN A 50 14.43 9.63 -5.15
C GLN A 50 13.23 10.42 -5.70
N ARG A 51 12.11 10.36 -5.02
CA ARG A 51 10.89 11.11 -5.31
C ARG A 51 10.68 12.14 -4.20
N GLU A 52 11.18 13.35 -4.38
CA GLU A 52 11.26 14.41 -3.36
C GLU A 52 9.99 14.65 -2.53
N GLN A 53 8.82 14.30 -3.09
CA GLN A 53 7.53 14.49 -2.46
C GLN A 53 6.92 13.20 -1.87
N LEU A 54 7.71 12.13 -1.72
CA LEU A 54 7.21 10.84 -1.24
C LEU A 54 8.02 10.34 -0.05
N GLN A 55 7.35 10.02 1.05
CA GLN A 55 7.93 9.43 2.24
C GLN A 55 7.25 8.10 2.58
N LEU A 56 8.01 7.00 2.54
CA LEU A 56 7.53 5.72 3.05
C LEU A 56 7.63 5.72 4.58
N VAL A 57 6.54 5.33 5.24
CA VAL A 57 6.45 5.17 6.70
C VAL A 57 6.07 3.73 7.02
N THR A 58 6.95 3.05 7.74
CA THR A 58 6.77 1.64 8.15
C THR A 58 7.21 1.46 9.58
N LEU A 59 6.58 0.54 10.29
CA LEU A 59 7.14 0.04 11.55
C LEU A 59 8.41 -0.76 11.25
N ARG A 60 9.38 -0.71 12.16
CA ARG A 60 10.60 -1.52 12.02
C ARG A 60 10.28 -3.00 12.05
N ARG A 61 10.86 -3.75 11.12
CA ARG A 61 10.62 -5.19 10.98
C ARG A 61 10.99 -5.98 12.24
N TYR A 62 12.07 -5.61 12.90
CA TYR A 62 12.57 -6.31 14.08
C TYR A 62 12.39 -5.51 15.39
N GLY A 63 11.66 -4.40 15.34
CA GLY A 63 11.44 -3.50 16.48
C GLY A 63 12.65 -2.67 16.87
N PRO A 64 12.45 -1.72 17.79
CA PRO A 64 13.51 -0.77 18.21
C PRO A 64 14.68 -1.42 18.93
N SER A 65 14.45 -2.53 19.62
CA SER A 65 15.47 -3.23 20.42
C SER A 65 16.61 -3.87 19.59
N HIS A 66 16.40 -4.09 18.31
CA HIS A 66 17.39 -4.75 17.42
C HIS A 66 18.43 -3.79 16.84
N GLY A 67 18.42 -2.51 17.18
CA GLY A 67 19.32 -1.53 16.59
C GLY A 67 19.20 -1.42 15.06
N THR A 68 20.01 -0.59 14.44
CA THR A 68 20.02 -0.41 12.97
C THR A 68 21.01 -1.33 12.25
N GLY A 69 21.81 -2.09 13.02
CA GLY A 69 22.94 -2.88 12.48
C GLY A 69 24.07 -2.00 11.93
N HIS A 70 25.08 -2.64 11.36
CA HIS A 70 26.24 -1.93 10.78
C HIS A 70 25.99 -1.34 9.38
N ARG A 71 24.83 -1.61 8.78
CA ARG A 71 24.52 -1.11 7.43
C ARG A 71 24.10 0.35 7.49
N LYS A 72 24.67 1.16 6.58
CA LYS A 72 24.24 2.54 6.40
C LYS A 72 22.76 2.59 6.02
N GLN A 73 21.97 3.32 6.80
CA GLN A 73 20.56 3.52 6.56
C GLN A 73 20.32 4.66 5.57
N THR A 74 19.24 4.57 4.79
CA THR A 74 18.80 5.67 3.92
C THR A 74 18.17 6.79 4.75
N LYS A 75 18.18 8.02 4.22
CA LYS A 75 17.56 9.18 4.89
C LYS A 75 16.07 8.96 5.15
N GLY A 76 15.35 8.43 4.17
CA GLY A 76 13.92 8.14 4.30
C GLY A 76 13.63 7.08 5.35
N ARG A 77 14.48 6.06 5.48
CA ARG A 77 14.32 5.06 6.54
C ARG A 77 14.55 5.65 7.92
N LEU A 78 15.57 6.47 8.10
CA LEU A 78 15.81 7.16 9.37
C LEU A 78 14.62 8.05 9.76
N ARG A 79 14.08 8.84 8.81
CA ARG A 79 12.86 9.63 9.04
C ARG A 79 11.65 8.76 9.40
N SER A 80 11.49 7.62 8.75
CA SER A 80 10.42 6.66 9.10
C SER A 80 10.56 6.16 10.54
N MET A 81 11.79 5.87 10.99
CA MET A 81 12.06 5.47 12.36
C MET A 81 11.75 6.58 13.35
N GLU A 82 12.17 7.82 13.09
CA GLU A 82 11.85 9.00 13.91
C GLU A 82 10.33 9.18 14.05
N LEU A 83 9.57 8.96 12.98
CA LEU A 83 8.11 9.06 12.98
C LEU A 83 7.40 7.93 13.73
N THR A 84 8.00 6.76 13.81
CA THR A 84 7.35 5.55 14.35
C THR A 84 7.89 5.06 15.68
N GLU A 85 8.99 5.63 16.17
CA GLU A 85 9.57 5.30 17.47
C GLU A 85 9.14 6.32 18.54
N ASN A 86 9.37 6.00 19.81
CA ASN A 86 8.93 6.83 20.93
C ASN A 86 9.84 8.08 21.14
N PRO A 87 9.23 9.26 21.37
CA PRO A 87 7.78 9.51 21.39
C PRO A 87 7.21 9.68 19.99
N MET A 88 6.24 8.82 19.63
CA MET A 88 5.58 8.89 18.31
C MET A 88 4.67 10.13 18.24
N PRO A 89 4.81 11.01 17.23
CA PRO A 89 3.94 12.17 17.04
C PRO A 89 2.47 11.78 16.84
N ALA A 90 1.54 12.64 17.26
CA ALA A 90 0.10 12.35 17.16
C ALA A 90 -0.36 12.08 15.71
N PHE A 91 0.14 12.84 14.73
CA PHE A 91 -0.20 12.63 13.33
C PHE A 91 0.31 11.27 12.80
N ALA A 92 1.48 10.81 13.24
CA ALA A 92 2.02 9.52 12.84
C ALA A 92 1.19 8.36 13.44
N LYS A 93 0.72 8.51 14.69
CA LYS A 93 -0.22 7.56 15.30
C LYS A 93 -1.52 7.47 14.50
N GLN A 94 -2.06 8.61 14.07
CA GLN A 94 -3.27 8.64 13.26
C GLN A 94 -3.04 7.98 11.91
N MET A 95 -1.96 8.30 11.24
CA MET A 95 -1.58 7.75 9.95
C MET A 95 -1.43 6.21 10.00
N LEU A 96 -0.86 5.66 11.09
CA LEU A 96 -0.76 4.22 11.29
C LEU A 96 -2.12 3.57 11.59
N ARG A 97 -3.03 4.26 12.29
CA ARG A 97 -4.42 3.80 12.47
C ARG A 97 -5.18 3.77 11.16
N ASP A 98 -4.98 4.78 10.31
CA ASP A 98 -5.65 4.86 9.01
C ASP A 98 -5.27 3.68 8.10
N ARG A 99 -4.15 2.99 8.37
CA ARG A 99 -3.80 1.72 7.71
C ARG A 99 -4.89 0.65 7.87
N GLU A 100 -5.61 0.62 8.98
CA GLU A 100 -6.71 -0.33 9.21
C GLU A 100 -7.82 -0.18 8.15
N TYR A 101 -7.99 1.01 7.57
CA TYR A 101 -8.93 1.21 6.46
C TYR A 101 -8.56 0.38 5.22
N ILE A 102 -7.29 0.09 5.01
CA ILE A 102 -6.84 -0.74 3.87
C ILE A 102 -7.40 -2.15 4.00
N GLU A 103 -7.37 -2.73 5.19
CA GLU A 103 -7.90 -4.07 5.44
C GLU A 103 -9.41 -4.13 5.18
N ARG A 104 -10.15 -3.12 5.64
CA ARG A 104 -11.59 -2.99 5.35
C ARG A 104 -11.86 -2.83 3.85
N ARG A 105 -11.02 -2.08 3.14
CA ARG A 105 -11.13 -1.92 1.67
C ARG A 105 -10.83 -3.22 0.94
N PHE A 106 -9.82 -3.97 1.35
CA PHE A 106 -9.56 -5.29 0.79
C PHE A 106 -10.71 -6.25 1.09
N ALA A 107 -11.23 -6.29 2.30
CA ALA A 107 -12.41 -7.10 2.65
C ALA A 107 -13.61 -6.73 1.77
N HIS A 108 -13.84 -5.45 1.53
CA HIS A 108 -14.91 -4.98 0.65
C HIS A 108 -14.70 -5.43 -0.80
N LEU A 109 -13.49 -5.31 -1.33
CA LEU A 109 -13.13 -5.76 -2.68
C LEU A 109 -13.24 -7.28 -2.83
N THR A 110 -12.93 -8.05 -1.78
CA THR A 110 -12.98 -9.52 -1.81
C THR A 110 -14.39 -10.07 -1.66
N ASN A 111 -15.20 -9.46 -0.80
CA ASN A 111 -16.52 -10.01 -0.45
C ASN A 111 -17.67 -9.50 -1.32
N TRP A 112 -17.43 -8.47 -2.13
CA TRP A 112 -18.49 -7.76 -2.78
C TRP A 112 -18.69 -8.15 -4.25
N GLY A 113 -19.91 -8.55 -4.62
CA GLY A 113 -20.31 -8.79 -6.02
C GLY A 113 -19.47 -9.84 -6.76
N GLY A 114 -19.13 -10.95 -6.12
CA GLY A 114 -18.24 -11.96 -6.69
C GLY A 114 -16.77 -11.57 -6.68
N GLY A 115 -16.35 -10.87 -5.63
CA GLY A 115 -15.04 -10.31 -5.27
C GLY A 115 -13.77 -10.86 -5.90
N LEU A 116 -12.63 -10.47 -5.35
CA LEU A 116 -11.31 -10.89 -5.85
C LEU A 116 -10.89 -12.30 -5.36
N THR A 117 -11.72 -12.99 -4.59
CA THR A 117 -11.39 -14.27 -3.93
C THR A 117 -11.34 -15.47 -4.87
N CYS A 118 -12.23 -15.53 -5.86
CA CYS A 118 -12.31 -16.67 -6.77
C CYS A 118 -12.16 -16.21 -8.22
N LEU A 119 -11.12 -16.68 -8.88
CA LEU A 119 -10.96 -16.48 -10.31
C LEU A 119 -11.92 -17.41 -11.07
N PRO A 120 -12.70 -16.89 -12.01
CA PRO A 120 -13.48 -17.73 -12.91
C PRO A 120 -12.61 -18.75 -13.65
N PRO A 121 -13.11 -19.96 -13.96
CA PRO A 121 -12.32 -21.05 -14.54
C PRO A 121 -11.62 -20.70 -15.88
N TRP A 122 -12.18 -19.74 -16.62
CA TRP A 122 -11.60 -19.28 -17.90
C TRP A 122 -10.47 -18.26 -17.75
N ILE A 123 -10.22 -17.75 -16.52
CA ILE A 123 -9.15 -16.78 -16.24
C ILE A 123 -7.90 -17.52 -15.78
N ARG A 124 -7.09 -18.01 -16.74
CA ARG A 124 -5.92 -18.81 -16.43
C ARG A 124 -4.58 -18.15 -16.75
N THR A 125 -4.59 -17.02 -17.45
CA THR A 125 -3.35 -16.31 -17.81
C THR A 125 -3.24 -15.01 -17.04
N LEU A 126 -2.02 -14.58 -16.71
CA LEU A 126 -1.77 -13.34 -15.97
C LEU A 126 -2.42 -12.13 -16.65
N ARG A 127 -2.45 -12.10 -17.99
CA ARG A 127 -3.11 -11.03 -18.76
C ARG A 127 -4.63 -11.00 -18.53
N ARG A 128 -5.28 -12.17 -18.45
CA ARG A 128 -6.72 -12.26 -18.15
C ARG A 128 -7.01 -11.91 -16.69
N VAL A 129 -6.17 -12.35 -15.75
CA VAL A 129 -6.24 -11.96 -14.33
C VAL A 129 -6.15 -10.45 -14.21
N HIS A 130 -5.18 -9.81 -14.87
CA HIS A 130 -5.03 -8.37 -14.87
C HIS A 130 -6.29 -7.64 -15.33
N ARG A 131 -6.86 -8.03 -16.47
CA ARG A 131 -8.10 -7.43 -16.99
C ARG A 131 -9.29 -7.63 -16.04
N TRP A 132 -9.39 -8.81 -15.45
CA TRP A 132 -10.47 -9.12 -14.50
C TRP A 132 -10.35 -8.28 -13.23
N VAL A 133 -9.15 -8.18 -12.64
CA VAL A 133 -8.89 -7.30 -11.49
C VAL A 133 -9.23 -5.86 -11.85
N GLN A 134 -8.77 -5.37 -13.00
CA GLN A 134 -9.07 -4.01 -13.46
C GLN A 134 -10.58 -3.74 -13.53
N ALA A 135 -11.35 -4.65 -14.10
CA ALA A 135 -12.80 -4.51 -14.18
C ALA A 135 -13.44 -4.44 -12.78
N LYS A 136 -12.97 -5.26 -11.83
CA LYS A 136 -13.46 -5.24 -10.45
C LYS A 136 -13.12 -3.93 -9.74
N LEU A 137 -11.93 -3.40 -9.93
CA LEU A 137 -11.52 -2.12 -9.34
C LEU A 137 -12.34 -0.95 -9.90
N VAL A 138 -12.61 -0.96 -11.21
CA VAL A 138 -13.47 0.05 -11.84
C VAL A 138 -14.90 0.00 -11.28
N LEU A 139 -15.49 -1.20 -11.15
CA LEU A 139 -16.81 -1.38 -10.54
C LEU A 139 -16.85 -0.90 -9.10
N ALA A 140 -15.81 -1.20 -8.31
CA ALA A 140 -15.71 -0.72 -6.94
C ALA A 140 -15.60 0.80 -6.85
N ALA A 141 -14.86 1.43 -7.76
CA ALA A 141 -14.72 2.88 -7.84
C ALA A 141 -16.04 3.55 -8.22
N LEU A 142 -16.76 3.03 -9.21
CA LEU A 142 -18.07 3.55 -9.64
C LEU A 142 -19.08 3.51 -8.49
N LYS A 143 -19.22 2.40 -7.78
CA LYS A 143 -20.14 2.32 -6.65
C LYS A 143 -19.73 3.21 -5.47
N HIS A 144 -18.44 3.41 -5.25
CA HIS A 144 -17.99 4.36 -4.25
C HIS A 144 -18.42 5.79 -4.62
N SER A 145 -18.35 6.17 -5.88
CA SER A 145 -18.80 7.47 -6.37
C SER A 145 -20.33 7.65 -6.28
N GLU A 146 -21.11 6.61 -6.53
CA GLU A 146 -22.56 6.62 -6.37
C GLU A 146 -22.99 6.75 -4.90
N GLY A 147 -22.33 6.02 -3.98
CA GLY A 147 -22.54 6.12 -2.55
C GLY A 147 -22.25 7.52 -1.99
N ILE A 148 -21.29 8.26 -2.54
CA ILE A 148 -21.03 9.65 -2.19
C ILE A 148 -22.18 10.56 -2.67
N ARG A 149 -22.74 10.32 -3.85
CA ARG A 149 -23.86 11.12 -4.38
C ARG A 149 -25.15 10.96 -3.58
N THR A 150 -25.42 9.77 -3.08
CA THR A 150 -26.61 9.51 -2.25
C THR A 150 -26.51 10.06 -0.83
N CYS A 151 -25.31 10.33 -0.32
CA CYS A 151 -25.11 10.96 0.99
C CYS A 151 -25.19 12.50 0.96
N VAL A 152 -25.24 13.13 -0.22
CA VAL A 152 -25.27 14.60 -0.40
C VAL A 152 -26.69 15.08 -0.80
N ALA A 153 -27.64 14.21 -0.99
CA ALA A 153 -29.05 14.48 -1.25
C ALA A 153 -29.90 14.29 0.01
#